data_1e938c25296fd94357c85486d7f180a2
#
_entry.id   1e938c25296fd94357c85486d7f180a2
#
_cell.length_a   1.000
_cell.length_b   1.000
_cell.length_c   1.000
_cell.angle_alpha   90.00
_cell.angle_beta   90.00
_cell.angle_gamma   90.00
#
_symmetry.space_group_name_H-M   'P 1'
#
loop_
_entity.id
_entity.type
_entity.pdbx_description
1 polymer ?
#
loop_
_entity_poly.entity_id
_entity_poly.type
_entity_poly.pdbx_seq_one_letter_code
_entity_poly.pdbx_strand_id
1 'polypeptide(L)'
;MSTLTAAFENIAPRKPNAPAVILFSGGLDSTTILALAKDLGYAPYALSVGYGQRHSSELAAAKHIGKKMGVVRHEVVNLDLTRFGGSALTDSSIAVPITPGKDHEIPITYVPARNTILLSLALGWAESLGGLDIFYGANAVDYSGYPDCRPVLFAGMADCRRYQYRERR
;
A
#
# COMPACT_ATOMS: atom_id res chain seq x y z
N MET A 1 2.51 4.92 27.18
CA MET A 1 2.23 4.08 25.99
C MET A 1 0.74 4.14 25.73
N SER A 2 0.33 4.47 24.52
CA SER A 2 -1.10 4.50 24.18
C SER A 2 -1.66 3.06 24.17
N THR A 3 -2.96 2.91 24.40
CA THR A 3 -3.65 1.60 24.35
C THR A 3 -3.52 0.95 22.97
N LEU A 4 -3.31 1.74 21.93
CA LEU A 4 -3.07 1.26 20.55
C LEU A 4 -1.69 0.58 20.42
N THR A 5 -0.66 1.11 21.05
CA THR A 5 0.70 0.57 20.97
C THR A 5 0.78 -0.85 21.52
N ALA A 6 0.05 -1.12 22.62
CA ALA A 6 0.02 -2.44 23.25
C ALA A 6 -0.57 -3.54 22.33
N ALA A 7 -1.54 -3.20 21.48
CA ALA A 7 -2.17 -4.15 20.55
C ALA A 7 -1.24 -4.55 19.40
N PHE A 8 -0.17 -3.78 19.13
CA PHE A 8 0.74 -3.95 17.99
C PHE A 8 2.21 -4.11 18.38
N GLU A 9 2.50 -4.44 19.65
CA GLU A 9 3.88 -4.62 20.14
C GLU A 9 4.71 -5.63 19.32
N ASN A 10 4.06 -6.66 18.78
CA ASN A 10 4.70 -7.69 17.96
C ASN A 10 5.18 -7.19 16.58
N ILE A 11 4.72 -5.99 16.16
CA ILE A 11 5.15 -5.36 14.90
C ILE A 11 5.97 -4.09 15.13
N ALA A 12 6.39 -3.80 16.37
CA ALA A 12 7.32 -2.72 16.64
C ALA A 12 8.70 -2.97 16.01
N PRO A 13 9.44 -1.91 15.63
CA PRO A 13 10.74 -2.07 15.01
C PRO A 13 11.74 -2.71 15.97
N ARG A 14 12.62 -3.58 15.46
CA ARG A 14 13.71 -4.18 16.24
C ARG A 14 14.73 -3.15 16.73
N LYS A 15 14.85 -2.02 16.04
CA LYS A 15 15.72 -0.89 16.39
C LYS A 15 14.89 0.40 16.25
N PRO A 16 15.00 1.35 17.17
CA PRO A 16 14.36 2.65 17.06
C PRO A 16 14.68 3.30 15.71
N ASN A 17 13.70 3.96 15.10
CA ASN A 17 13.83 4.61 13.80
C ASN A 17 14.23 3.68 12.65
N ALA A 18 13.93 2.37 12.74
CA ALA A 18 14.12 1.49 11.60
C ALA A 18 13.27 1.99 10.41
N PRO A 19 13.80 1.96 9.18
CA PRO A 19 13.03 2.40 8.02
C PRO A 19 11.87 1.45 7.76
N ALA A 20 10.70 2.02 7.47
CA ALA A 20 9.53 1.29 6.99
C ALA A 20 8.95 1.97 5.76
N VAL A 21 8.62 1.21 4.73
CA VAL A 21 7.93 1.73 3.55
C VAL A 21 6.43 1.67 3.78
N ILE A 22 5.77 2.80 3.58
CA ILE A 22 4.32 2.93 3.72
C ILE A 22 3.72 3.14 2.33
N LEU A 23 2.88 2.21 1.86
CA LEU A 23 2.05 2.47 0.68
C LEU A 23 1.04 3.55 1.01
N PHE A 24 1.20 4.71 0.38
CA PHE A 24 0.56 5.94 0.83
C PHE A 24 -0.21 6.63 -0.31
N SER A 25 -1.53 6.60 -0.23
CA SER A 25 -2.42 7.30 -1.17
C SER A 25 -2.83 8.69 -0.69
N GLY A 26 -2.64 8.99 0.60
CA GLY A 26 -3.17 10.21 1.25
C GLY A 26 -4.65 10.09 1.66
N GLY A 27 -5.31 8.97 1.40
CA GLY A 27 -6.63 8.65 1.93
C GLY A 27 -6.59 8.28 3.41
N LEU A 28 -7.78 8.13 4.01
CA LEU A 28 -7.94 7.88 5.45
C LEU A 28 -7.12 6.68 5.93
N ASP A 29 -7.28 5.51 5.30
CA ASP A 29 -6.66 4.27 5.74
C ASP A 29 -5.12 4.35 5.68
N SER A 30 -4.57 4.82 4.56
CA SER A 30 -3.13 4.96 4.40
C SER A 30 -2.52 6.00 5.35
N THR A 31 -3.27 7.06 5.68
CA THR A 31 -2.85 8.08 6.64
C THR A 31 -2.87 7.53 8.07
N THR A 32 -3.87 6.72 8.42
CA THR A 32 -3.95 6.02 9.70
C THR A 32 -2.78 5.04 9.87
N ILE A 33 -2.46 4.28 8.83
CA ILE A 33 -1.32 3.36 8.84
C ILE A 33 0.02 4.10 8.96
N LEU A 34 0.17 5.25 8.31
CA LEU A 34 1.35 6.09 8.49
C LEU A 34 1.48 6.60 9.93
N ALA A 35 0.37 7.03 10.55
CA ALA A 35 0.36 7.44 11.95
C ALA A 35 0.76 6.30 12.88
N LEU A 36 0.20 5.11 12.67
CA LEU A 36 0.52 3.90 13.43
C LEU A 36 2.01 3.54 13.31
N ALA A 37 2.58 3.53 12.12
CA ALA A 37 3.99 3.21 11.92
C ALA A 37 4.90 4.17 12.70
N LYS A 38 4.56 5.47 12.73
CA LYS A 38 5.27 6.48 13.52
C LYS A 38 5.13 6.25 15.02
N ASP A 39 3.93 5.97 15.49
CA ASP A 39 3.65 5.71 16.91
C ASP A 39 4.39 4.47 17.42
N LEU A 40 4.58 3.48 16.56
CA LEU A 40 5.40 2.30 16.80
C LEU A 40 6.92 2.59 16.82
N GLY A 41 7.37 3.77 16.41
CA GLY A 41 8.78 4.17 16.42
C GLY A 41 9.55 3.90 15.14
N TYR A 42 8.86 3.69 14.00
CA TYR A 42 9.49 3.60 12.69
C TYR A 42 9.85 4.97 12.10
N ALA A 43 10.88 4.99 11.26
CA ALA A 43 11.15 6.10 10.34
C ALA A 43 10.34 5.84 9.04
N PRO A 44 9.25 6.58 8.78
CA PRO A 44 8.36 6.28 7.66
C PRO A 44 8.89 6.85 6.34
N TYR A 45 8.92 5.99 5.32
CA TYR A 45 9.19 6.31 3.93
C TYR A 45 7.90 6.10 3.13
N ALA A 46 7.29 7.18 2.65
CA ALA A 46 6.01 7.12 1.95
C ALA A 46 6.21 6.81 0.46
N LEU A 47 5.50 5.82 -0.05
CA LEU A 47 5.45 5.46 -1.47
C LEU A 47 4.05 5.67 -2.01
N SER A 48 3.89 6.65 -2.88
CA SER A 48 2.68 6.84 -3.66
C SER A 48 2.87 6.34 -5.08
N VAL A 49 1.87 5.67 -5.63
CA VAL A 49 1.94 5.14 -6.99
C VAL A 49 0.77 5.67 -7.80
N GLY A 50 1.10 6.44 -8.83
CA GLY A 50 0.16 6.79 -9.90
C GLY A 50 0.12 5.63 -10.91
N TYR A 51 -1.05 5.08 -11.18
CA TYR A 51 -1.20 3.95 -12.10
C TYR A 51 -2.15 4.24 -13.27
N GLY A 52 -2.27 5.52 -13.64
CA GLY A 52 -3.17 5.97 -14.71
C GLY A 52 -4.60 6.24 -14.24
N GLN A 53 -4.83 6.33 -12.90
CA GLN A 53 -6.11 6.75 -12.36
C GLN A 53 -6.47 8.17 -12.80
N ARG A 54 -7.78 8.44 -12.92
CA ARG A 54 -8.33 9.69 -13.45
C ARG A 54 -8.08 10.94 -12.57
N HIS A 55 -7.63 10.79 -11.32
CA HIS A 55 -7.51 11.88 -10.35
C HIS A 55 -6.06 12.12 -9.90
N SER A 56 -5.44 13.15 -10.48
CA SER A 56 -4.11 13.63 -10.06
C SER A 56 -4.13 14.40 -8.72
N SER A 57 -5.30 14.84 -8.27
CA SER A 57 -5.47 15.58 -7.01
C SER A 57 -5.09 14.75 -5.77
N GLU A 58 -5.24 13.42 -5.81
CA GLU A 58 -4.88 12.53 -4.71
C GLU A 58 -3.37 12.56 -4.42
N LEU A 59 -2.54 12.57 -5.46
CA LEU A 59 -1.07 12.63 -5.28
C LEU A 59 -0.60 13.95 -4.67
N ALA A 60 -1.26 15.07 -5.02
CA ALA A 60 -0.96 16.36 -4.41
C ALA A 60 -1.36 16.37 -2.93
N ALA A 61 -2.53 15.83 -2.59
CA ALA A 61 -2.98 15.67 -1.21
C ALA A 61 -2.01 14.75 -0.41
N ALA A 62 -1.62 13.61 -0.98
CA ALA A 62 -0.66 12.70 -0.36
C ALA A 62 0.67 13.41 -0.05
N LYS A 63 1.24 14.18 -0.97
CA LYS A 63 2.46 14.96 -0.74
C LYS A 63 2.31 15.94 0.41
N HIS A 64 1.19 16.66 0.45
CA HIS A 64 0.93 17.63 1.51
C HIS A 64 0.79 16.98 2.89
N ILE A 65 0.00 15.91 2.98
CA ILE A 65 -0.21 15.16 4.23
C ILE A 65 1.10 14.50 4.68
N GLY A 66 1.82 13.84 3.79
CA GLY A 66 3.11 13.21 4.10
C GLY A 66 4.11 14.20 4.68
N LYS A 67 4.22 15.40 4.09
CA LYS A 67 5.06 16.47 4.62
C LYS A 67 4.63 16.91 6.03
N LYS A 68 3.32 17.12 6.25
CA LYS A 68 2.78 17.49 7.57
C LYS A 68 3.02 16.42 8.62
N MET A 69 2.92 15.16 8.23
CA MET A 69 3.15 14.02 9.11
C MET A 69 4.63 13.70 9.32
N GLY A 70 5.56 14.43 8.67
CA GLY A 70 6.99 14.28 8.87
C GLY A 70 7.51 12.93 8.37
N VAL A 71 7.11 12.48 7.18
CA VAL A 71 7.77 11.35 6.52
C VAL A 71 9.21 11.70 6.19
N VAL A 72 10.12 10.74 6.33
CA VAL A 72 11.54 10.93 6.06
C VAL A 72 11.77 11.24 4.59
N ARG A 73 11.08 10.51 3.73
CA ARG A 73 11.11 10.69 2.27
C ARG A 73 9.79 10.24 1.67
N HIS A 74 9.33 10.96 0.65
CA HIS A 74 8.13 10.63 -0.09
C HIS A 74 8.47 10.45 -1.56
N GLU A 75 8.38 9.23 -2.06
CA GLU A 75 8.54 8.91 -3.46
C GLU A 75 7.20 8.75 -4.16
N VAL A 76 7.15 9.20 -5.41
CA VAL A 76 6.00 9.01 -6.29
C VAL A 76 6.46 8.29 -7.54
N VAL A 77 5.96 7.08 -7.73
CA VAL A 77 6.22 6.27 -8.92
C VAL A 77 5.00 6.31 -9.83
N ASN A 78 5.19 6.60 -11.11
CA ASN A 78 4.13 6.54 -12.10
C ASN A 78 4.25 5.27 -12.94
N LEU A 79 3.17 4.49 -12.96
CA LEU A 79 3.02 3.31 -13.79
C LEU A 79 1.87 3.54 -14.77
N ASP A 80 1.98 3.00 -15.97
CA ASP A 80 0.88 3.04 -16.91
C ASP A 80 0.18 1.66 -16.97
N LEU A 81 -0.74 1.41 -16.04
CA LEU A 81 -1.54 0.19 -16.01
C LEU A 81 -2.75 0.26 -16.97
N THR A 82 -3.00 1.42 -17.59
CA THR A 82 -4.09 1.56 -18.58
C THR A 82 -3.87 0.67 -19.79
N ARG A 83 -2.61 0.35 -20.10
CA ARG A 83 -2.22 -0.52 -21.21
C ARG A 83 -2.71 -1.97 -21.09
N PHE A 84 -3.00 -2.40 -19.86
CA PHE A 84 -3.47 -3.77 -19.62
C PHE A 84 -4.99 -3.89 -19.74
N GLY A 85 -5.73 -2.77 -19.65
CA GLY A 85 -7.19 -2.76 -19.71
C GLY A 85 -7.83 -3.51 -18.54
N GLY A 86 -9.07 -3.95 -18.75
CA GLY A 86 -9.77 -4.85 -17.82
C GLY A 86 -10.35 -4.20 -16.56
N SER A 87 -10.31 -2.86 -16.43
CA SER A 87 -10.91 -2.15 -15.31
C SER A 87 -11.52 -0.82 -15.73
N ALA A 88 -12.71 -0.51 -15.23
CA ALA A 88 -13.34 0.79 -15.43
C ALA A 88 -12.56 1.97 -14.83
N LEU A 89 -11.58 1.71 -13.95
CA LEU A 89 -10.73 2.76 -13.39
C LEU A 89 -9.55 3.14 -14.31
N THR A 90 -9.14 2.23 -15.18
CA THR A 90 -7.99 2.42 -16.08
C THR A 90 -8.38 2.45 -17.55
N ASP A 91 -9.61 2.04 -17.90
CA ASP A 91 -10.13 2.03 -19.27
C ASP A 91 -11.36 2.93 -19.36
N SER A 92 -11.25 4.00 -20.16
CA SER A 92 -12.34 4.97 -20.34
C SER A 92 -13.49 4.45 -21.19
N SER A 93 -13.31 3.35 -21.92
CA SER A 93 -14.36 2.70 -22.70
C SER A 93 -15.31 1.90 -21.82
N ILE A 94 -14.90 1.57 -20.60
CA ILE A 94 -15.70 0.83 -19.63
C ILE A 94 -16.41 1.81 -18.69
N ALA A 95 -17.75 1.79 -18.68
CA ALA A 95 -18.53 2.64 -17.78
C ALA A 95 -18.43 2.13 -16.33
N VAL A 96 -18.24 3.06 -15.39
CA VAL A 96 -18.34 2.74 -13.96
C VAL A 96 -19.81 2.58 -13.60
N PRO A 97 -20.26 1.41 -13.09
CA PRO A 97 -21.65 1.19 -12.70
C PRO A 97 -22.06 2.15 -11.57
N ILE A 98 -23.28 2.67 -11.63
CA ILE A 98 -23.87 3.51 -10.57
C ILE A 98 -24.34 2.63 -9.40
N THR A 99 -24.69 1.37 -9.67
CA THR A 99 -25.12 0.41 -8.65
C THR A 99 -24.03 -0.61 -8.36
N PRO A 100 -23.88 -1.02 -7.08
CA PRO A 100 -22.95 -2.10 -6.72
C PRO A 100 -23.26 -3.37 -7.54
N GLY A 101 -22.21 -4.10 -7.94
CA GLY A 101 -22.33 -5.42 -8.55
C GLY A 101 -22.94 -6.43 -7.58
N LYS A 102 -23.22 -7.63 -8.08
CA LYS A 102 -23.73 -8.73 -7.25
C LYS A 102 -22.64 -9.19 -6.27
N ASP A 103 -23.06 -9.61 -5.08
CA ASP A 103 -22.17 -10.23 -4.10
C ASP A 103 -21.44 -11.42 -4.75
N HIS A 104 -20.10 -11.49 -4.50
CA HIS A 104 -19.18 -12.51 -4.99
C HIS A 104 -18.65 -12.36 -6.43
N GLU A 105 -19.04 -11.37 -7.20
CA GLU A 105 -18.40 -11.06 -8.48
C GLU A 105 -17.21 -10.10 -8.27
N ILE A 106 -16.15 -10.28 -9.08
CA ILE A 106 -15.03 -9.32 -9.07
C ILE A 106 -15.55 -8.01 -9.67
N PRO A 107 -15.50 -6.89 -8.92
CA PRO A 107 -16.00 -5.62 -9.41
C PRO A 107 -15.28 -5.17 -10.69
N ILE A 108 -16.00 -4.57 -11.61
CA ILE A 108 -15.47 -4.02 -12.86
C ILE A 108 -14.43 -2.90 -12.62
N THR A 109 -14.42 -2.34 -11.40
CA THR A 109 -13.42 -1.37 -10.92
C THR A 109 -12.14 -2.02 -10.42
N TYR A 110 -12.08 -3.34 -10.34
CA TYR A 110 -10.86 -4.05 -9.97
C TYR A 110 -9.77 -3.85 -11.02
N VAL A 111 -8.65 -3.29 -10.64
CA VAL A 111 -7.47 -3.19 -11.49
C VAL A 111 -6.62 -4.46 -11.28
N PRO A 112 -6.48 -5.32 -12.31
CA PRO A 112 -5.83 -6.63 -12.15
C PRO A 112 -4.45 -6.55 -11.51
N ALA A 113 -4.25 -7.31 -10.42
CA ALA A 113 -2.99 -7.43 -9.68
C ALA A 113 -2.38 -6.09 -9.19
N ARG A 114 -3.16 -5.01 -9.11
CA ARG A 114 -2.66 -3.69 -8.71
C ARG A 114 -1.93 -3.74 -7.37
N ASN A 115 -2.52 -4.34 -6.36
CA ASN A 115 -1.92 -4.38 -5.02
C ASN A 115 -0.65 -5.24 -4.99
N THR A 116 -0.59 -6.31 -5.78
CA THR A 116 0.64 -7.11 -5.96
C THR A 116 1.76 -6.25 -6.54
N ILE A 117 1.49 -5.47 -7.57
CA ILE A 117 2.46 -4.57 -8.20
C ILE A 117 2.94 -3.51 -7.22
N LEU A 118 2.00 -2.87 -6.48
CA LEU A 118 2.33 -1.85 -5.50
C LEU A 118 3.22 -2.41 -4.37
N LEU A 119 2.89 -3.59 -3.86
CA LEU A 119 3.68 -4.27 -2.83
C LEU A 119 5.07 -4.68 -3.33
N SER A 120 5.19 -5.08 -4.60
CA SER A 120 6.48 -5.41 -5.21
C SER A 120 7.39 -4.18 -5.31
N LEU A 121 6.85 -3.02 -5.68
CA LEU A 121 7.60 -1.76 -5.66
C LEU A 121 8.03 -1.37 -4.24
N ALA A 122 7.11 -1.50 -3.27
CA ALA A 122 7.42 -1.22 -1.88
C ALA A 122 8.52 -2.14 -1.34
N LEU A 123 8.49 -3.43 -1.73
CA LEU A 123 9.52 -4.40 -1.36
C LEU A 123 10.89 -4.01 -1.91
N GLY A 124 10.99 -3.68 -3.21
CA GLY A 124 12.24 -3.26 -3.82
C GLY A 124 12.82 -1.99 -3.17
N TRP A 125 11.94 -1.03 -2.83
CA TRP A 125 12.39 0.17 -2.14
C TRP A 125 12.80 -0.11 -0.69
N ALA A 126 12.04 -0.93 0.05
CA ALA A 126 12.41 -1.33 1.41
C ALA A 126 13.79 -2.01 1.45
N GLU A 127 14.08 -2.90 0.49
CA GLU A 127 15.40 -3.52 0.36
C GLU A 127 16.52 -2.49 0.14
N SER A 128 16.30 -1.49 -0.71
CA SER A 128 17.30 -0.44 -0.99
C SER A 128 17.58 0.44 0.22
N LEU A 129 16.64 0.57 1.13
CA LEU A 129 16.77 1.29 2.40
C LEU A 129 17.40 0.45 3.52
N GLY A 130 17.65 -0.84 3.26
CA GLY A 130 18.05 -1.79 4.31
C GLY A 130 16.94 -2.07 5.32
N GLY A 131 15.71 -1.70 5.01
CA GLY A 131 14.51 -1.94 5.79
C GLY A 131 13.80 -3.22 5.37
N LEU A 132 12.98 -3.77 6.26
CA LEU A 132 12.24 -5.01 6.01
C LEU A 132 10.74 -4.84 6.15
N ASP A 133 10.30 -3.71 6.69
CA ASP A 133 8.93 -3.51 7.10
C ASP A 133 8.20 -2.66 6.06
N ILE A 134 7.05 -3.19 5.62
CA ILE A 134 6.15 -2.53 4.68
C ILE A 134 4.80 -2.44 5.37
N PHE A 135 4.23 -1.25 5.40
CA PHE A 135 2.89 -1.00 5.92
C PHE A 135 1.95 -0.70 4.76
N TYR A 136 0.80 -1.36 4.81
CA TYR A 136 -0.23 -1.26 3.80
C TYR A 136 -1.61 -1.29 4.43
N GLY A 137 -2.44 -0.31 4.11
CA GLY A 137 -3.81 -0.21 4.62
C GLY A 137 -4.80 -0.88 3.66
N ALA A 138 -5.01 -2.19 3.80
CA ALA A 138 -6.11 -2.88 3.16
C ALA A 138 -7.31 -2.92 4.11
N ASN A 139 -8.48 -2.51 3.62
CA ASN A 139 -9.71 -2.63 4.39
C ASN A 139 -10.21 -4.09 4.34
N ALA A 140 -10.65 -4.62 5.48
CA ALA A 140 -11.20 -5.97 5.57
C ALA A 140 -12.47 -6.16 4.70
N VAL A 141 -13.19 -5.09 4.39
CA VAL A 141 -14.36 -5.12 3.49
C VAL A 141 -13.94 -5.29 2.03
N ASP A 142 -12.78 -4.78 1.64
CA ASP A 142 -12.31 -4.81 0.24
C ASP A 142 -11.91 -6.21 -0.22
N TYR A 143 -11.51 -7.12 0.70
CA TYR A 143 -11.10 -8.47 0.31
C TYR A 143 -12.26 -9.34 -0.19
N SER A 144 -13.49 -9.00 0.11
CA SER A 144 -14.66 -9.73 -0.36
C SER A 144 -14.85 -9.64 -1.88
N GLY A 145 -14.41 -8.53 -2.50
CA GLY A 145 -14.54 -8.29 -3.94
C GLY A 145 -13.22 -8.29 -4.71
N TYR A 146 -12.11 -7.91 -4.08
CA TYR A 146 -10.81 -7.79 -4.75
C TYR A 146 -9.89 -8.98 -4.43
N PRO A 147 -9.53 -9.82 -5.43
CA PRO A 147 -8.67 -10.99 -5.21
C PRO A 147 -7.33 -10.66 -4.58
N ASP A 148 -6.77 -9.50 -4.89
CA ASP A 148 -5.48 -9.02 -4.41
C ASP A 148 -5.53 -8.24 -3.08
N CYS A 149 -6.68 -8.26 -2.39
CA CYS A 149 -6.82 -7.83 -1.00
C CYS A 149 -6.91 -9.02 -0.02
N ARG A 150 -6.86 -10.25 -0.50
CA ARG A 150 -7.02 -11.44 0.34
C ARG A 150 -5.77 -11.74 1.18
N PRO A 151 -5.93 -12.28 2.40
CA PRO A 151 -4.80 -12.60 3.29
C PRO A 151 -3.72 -13.49 2.66
N VAL A 152 -4.10 -14.39 1.74
CA VAL A 152 -3.16 -15.27 1.05
C VAL A 152 -2.13 -14.51 0.21
N LEU A 153 -2.49 -13.36 -0.39
CA LEU A 153 -1.54 -12.52 -1.10
C LEU A 153 -0.46 -11.99 -0.15
N PHE A 154 -0.88 -11.46 0.99
CA PHE A 154 0.05 -10.87 1.97
C PHE A 154 0.98 -11.92 2.58
N ALA A 155 0.46 -13.12 2.84
CA ALA A 155 1.27 -14.26 3.27
C ALA A 155 2.32 -14.62 2.21
N GLY A 156 1.94 -14.74 0.94
CA GLY A 156 2.85 -15.00 -0.17
C GLY A 156 3.93 -13.93 -0.33
N MET A 157 3.56 -12.64 -0.22
CA MET A 157 4.53 -11.54 -0.27
C MET A 157 5.50 -11.56 0.92
N ALA A 158 5.03 -11.92 2.12
CA ALA A 158 5.90 -12.06 3.28
C ALA A 158 6.89 -13.24 3.12
N ASP A 159 6.47 -14.32 2.46
CA ASP A 159 7.35 -15.46 2.18
C ASP A 159 8.38 -15.13 1.10
N CYS A 160 8.03 -14.40 0.04
CA CYS A 160 8.98 -13.87 -0.94
C CYS A 160 10.09 -13.05 -0.25
N ARG A 161 9.71 -12.17 0.68
CA ARG A 161 10.66 -11.40 1.48
C ARG A 161 11.60 -12.30 2.30
N ARG A 162 11.08 -13.32 2.96
CA ARG A 162 11.89 -14.27 3.75
C ARG A 162 12.89 -15.03 2.90
N TYR A 163 12.50 -15.40 1.69
CA TYR A 163 13.38 -16.11 0.75
C TYR A 163 14.56 -15.24 0.33
N GLN A 164 14.32 -14.02 -0.11
CA GLN A 164 15.35 -13.09 -0.55
C GLN A 164 16.38 -12.75 0.55
N TYR A 165 15.96 -12.74 1.82
CA TYR A 165 16.84 -12.43 2.95
C TYR A 165 17.64 -13.62 3.49
N ARG A 166 17.19 -14.85 3.27
CA ARG A 166 17.96 -16.04 3.70
C ARG A 166 19.26 -16.22 2.92
N GLU A 167 19.31 -15.77 1.69
CA GLU A 167 20.50 -15.92 0.83
C GLU A 167 21.54 -14.82 1.00
N ARG A 168 21.23 -13.74 1.73
CA ARG A 168 22.15 -12.62 1.98
C ARG A 168 22.88 -12.68 3.34
N ARG A 169 22.71 -13.75 4.08
CA ARG A 169 23.46 -14.05 5.30
C ARG A 169 24.47 -15.15 5.00
#